data_68e40523f653a7048a4282fa0707d4b9
#
_entry.id   68e40523f653a7048a4282fa0707d4b9
#
_cell.length_a   1.000
_cell.length_b   1.000
_cell.length_c   1.000
_cell.angle_alpha   90.00
_cell.angle_beta   90.00
_cell.angle_gamma   90.00
#
_symmetry.space_group_name_H-M   'P 1'
#
loop_
_entity.id
_entity.type
_entity.pdbx_description
1 polymer ?
#
loop_
_entity_poly.entity_id
_entity_poly.type
_entity_poly.pdbx_seq_one_letter_code
_entity_poly.pdbx_strand_id
1 'polypeptide(L)'
;MRNIGDGKKTIIRSAAKRDDANEISSEKDENTTNKLTKREFGAKTFAFTSLSLFASSSSSQKEEAFADDSLNSNFWEKVDLPLEPGVILLDIAFTDENARHGFLLGTRQTILETFDGGKTWDAKDLGQDVIDDEVNYRFNSVSFNGDEGWIVGKPAILLHTVDAGKTWERVGLSPRLPGIPVLITATGDNGVAEMVTDQGAIYLTTDAARNWKAAVEETVDATLNRTVSSGVQGASYYTGSFSTVSRNPETGEYIGLSSRGNFYMSWAPGQAYWQPHNRSSARRIQSMGWRKDGGVWQLTRGGGIYLSDTKALPEEDDEFTEGKIGSRGYGLLDLGSNASGTKYFTVGGSGSVFSSEDKGKTWKRDRGTDEVAGNLYKVAFAKDDVGFILGNDGILLRYRGSA
;
A
#
# COMPACT_ATOMS: atom_id res chain seq x y z
N MET A 1 -6.11 -56.93 45.83
CA MET A 1 -5.92 -58.26 45.24
C MET A 1 -5.58 -58.09 43.76
N ARG A 2 -4.34 -58.51 43.45
CA ARG A 2 -3.87 -59.12 42.17
C ARG A 2 -4.01 -58.21 40.88
N ASN A 3 -3.06 -58.05 40.05
CA ASN A 3 -1.63 -58.43 39.84
C ASN A 3 -1.28 -57.86 38.44
N ILE A 4 -0.24 -57.08 38.30
CA ILE A 4 1.04 -57.38 37.64
C ILE A 4 0.92 -57.93 36.23
N GLY A 5 1.49 -57.23 35.29
CA GLY A 5 1.81 -57.65 33.94
C GLY A 5 2.79 -56.75 33.25
N ASP A 6 4.03 -56.96 33.52
CA ASP A 6 5.28 -56.57 32.87
C ASP A 6 5.31 -56.94 31.38
N GLY A 7 6.07 -56.23 30.60
CA GLY A 7 6.49 -56.79 29.32
C GLY A 7 7.07 -55.83 28.29
N LYS A 8 8.33 -55.57 28.45
CA LYS A 8 9.46 -55.62 27.52
C LYS A 8 9.73 -54.49 26.56
N LYS A 9 10.81 -53.81 26.87
CA LYS A 9 11.71 -53.09 25.98
C LYS A 9 12.19 -53.97 24.82
N THR A 10 12.21 -53.40 23.61
CA THR A 10 13.14 -53.86 22.58
C THR A 10 13.86 -52.69 21.99
N ILE A 11 15.13 -52.61 22.32
CA ILE A 11 16.15 -51.77 21.73
C ILE A 11 16.65 -52.53 20.50
N ILE A 12 16.68 -51.89 19.33
CA ILE A 12 17.56 -52.32 18.23
C ILE A 12 18.41 -51.16 17.82
N ARG A 13 19.69 -51.28 18.13
CA ARG A 13 20.85 -50.57 17.56
C ARG A 13 21.29 -51.32 16.29
N SER A 14 21.72 -50.58 15.30
CA SER A 14 22.97 -50.79 14.53
C SER A 14 22.91 -49.91 13.30
N ALA A 15 23.86 -49.08 13.13
CA ALA A 15 25.29 -49.10 12.74
C ALA A 15 25.36 -48.79 11.25
N ALA A 16 25.81 -47.61 10.90
CA ALA A 16 27.22 -47.24 10.61
C ALA A 16 27.74 -47.64 9.22
N LYS A 17 28.24 -46.59 8.53
CA LYS A 17 29.41 -46.50 7.62
C LYS A 17 29.25 -46.90 6.16
N ARG A 18 29.53 -46.02 5.23
CA ARG A 18 30.89 -45.69 4.62
C ARG A 18 30.67 -44.65 3.52
N ASP A 19 31.40 -43.58 3.59
CA ASP A 19 32.53 -43.11 2.77
C ASP A 19 32.53 -43.63 1.33
N ASP A 20 32.49 -42.63 0.40
CA ASP A 20 33.46 -42.59 -0.71
C ASP A 20 33.52 -41.16 -1.29
N ALA A 21 34.72 -40.64 -1.19
CA ALA A 21 35.20 -39.44 -1.84
C ALA A 21 35.39 -39.72 -3.33
N ASN A 22 35.11 -38.75 -4.17
CA ASN A 22 35.72 -38.65 -5.48
C ASN A 22 36.06 -37.19 -5.77
N GLU A 23 37.33 -36.90 -5.56
CA GLU A 23 38.07 -35.82 -6.21
C GLU A 23 38.13 -36.09 -7.71
N ILE A 24 37.79 -35.10 -8.54
CA ILE A 24 38.38 -34.96 -9.88
C ILE A 24 38.66 -33.47 -10.14
N SER A 25 39.95 -33.22 -10.03
CA SER A 25 40.87 -32.36 -10.77
C SER A 25 40.32 -31.19 -11.61
N SER A 26 40.95 -30.06 -11.27
CA SER A 26 41.19 -28.86 -12.05
C SER A 26 41.65 -29.11 -13.50
N GLU A 27 41.02 -28.45 -14.44
CA GLU A 27 41.68 -28.04 -15.67
C GLU A 27 41.41 -26.55 -15.92
N LYS A 28 42.51 -25.83 -16.01
CA LYS A 28 42.64 -24.47 -16.51
C LYS A 28 42.54 -24.54 -18.03
N ASP A 29 41.73 -23.71 -18.63
CA ASP A 29 41.98 -23.23 -19.97
C ASP A 29 41.84 -21.73 -20.08
N GLU A 30 42.88 -21.19 -20.62
CA GLU A 30 43.17 -19.78 -20.84
C GLU A 30 42.41 -19.22 -22.06
N ASN A 31 42.16 -17.94 -21.94
CA ASN A 31 42.15 -16.94 -23.03
C ASN A 31 41.26 -17.13 -24.26
N THR A 32 40.23 -16.27 -24.32
CA THR A 32 39.96 -15.57 -25.59
C THR A 32 39.42 -14.16 -25.32
N THR A 33 40.32 -13.20 -25.36
CA THR A 33 40.03 -11.76 -25.48
C THR A 33 39.43 -11.47 -26.85
N ASN A 34 38.18 -11.08 -26.91
CA ASN A 34 37.60 -10.46 -28.10
C ASN A 34 37.57 -8.93 -27.92
N LYS A 35 38.58 -8.31 -28.56
CA LYS A 35 38.65 -6.87 -28.84
C LYS A 35 37.50 -6.49 -29.79
N LEU A 36 36.56 -5.70 -29.33
CA LEU A 36 35.63 -4.95 -30.21
C LEU A 36 36.28 -3.59 -30.53
N THR A 37 36.60 -3.44 -31.77
CA THR A 37 37.18 -2.26 -32.43
C THR A 37 36.19 -1.08 -32.38
N LYS A 38 36.73 0.05 -31.93
CA LYS A 38 36.16 1.37 -32.11
C LYS A 38 36.02 1.70 -33.61
N ARG A 39 34.83 1.96 -34.08
CA ARG A 39 34.62 2.64 -35.34
C ARG A 39 34.58 4.13 -35.10
N GLU A 40 35.59 4.82 -35.58
CA GLU A 40 35.69 6.25 -35.74
C GLU A 40 34.62 6.71 -36.78
N PHE A 41 33.76 7.64 -36.39
CA PHE A 41 32.98 8.41 -37.33
C PHE A 41 33.63 9.78 -37.51
N GLY A 42 34.18 9.96 -38.70
CA GLY A 42 34.84 11.19 -39.11
C GLY A 42 33.87 12.39 -39.18
N ALA A 43 34.33 13.48 -38.65
CA ALA A 43 33.74 14.80 -38.81
C ALA A 43 33.90 15.27 -40.23
N LYS A 44 32.80 15.57 -40.92
CA LYS A 44 32.80 16.37 -42.16
C LYS A 44 32.28 17.78 -41.80
N THR A 45 33.23 18.68 -41.70
CA THR A 45 33.03 20.12 -41.68
C THR A 45 32.50 20.58 -43.03
N PHE A 46 31.30 21.13 -43.07
CA PHE A 46 30.84 21.94 -44.20
C PHE A 46 30.74 23.40 -43.77
N ALA A 47 31.64 24.22 -44.32
CA ALA A 47 31.58 25.66 -44.31
C ALA A 47 30.49 26.14 -45.23
N PHE A 48 29.56 26.92 -44.76
CA PHE A 48 28.65 27.67 -45.61
C PHE A 48 28.83 29.18 -45.30
N THR A 49 29.19 29.88 -46.33
CA THR A 49 29.37 31.30 -46.49
C THR A 49 28.07 32.07 -46.22
N SER A 50 28.20 33.14 -45.49
CA SER A 50 27.20 34.18 -45.24
C SER A 50 26.70 34.85 -46.51
N LEU A 51 25.38 34.90 -46.67
CA LEU A 51 24.73 35.87 -47.53
C LEU A 51 23.61 36.55 -46.75
N SER A 52 23.84 37.77 -46.39
CA SER A 52 22.87 38.64 -45.74
C SER A 52 21.84 39.17 -46.75
N LEU A 53 20.57 38.88 -46.50
CA LEU A 53 19.45 39.55 -47.13
C LEU A 53 18.47 40.00 -46.04
N PHE A 54 18.33 41.29 -45.91
CA PHE A 54 17.31 41.96 -45.11
C PHE A 54 15.92 41.57 -45.64
N ALA A 55 15.09 40.96 -44.82
CA ALA A 55 13.66 40.90 -45.05
C ALA A 55 12.97 41.17 -43.71
N SER A 56 12.08 42.13 -43.75
CA SER A 56 11.27 42.72 -42.73
C SER A 56 10.55 41.69 -41.87
N SER A 57 10.70 41.86 -40.57
CA SER A 57 10.04 41.13 -39.51
C SER A 57 8.55 41.44 -39.45
N SER A 58 7.72 40.50 -39.76
CA SER A 58 6.41 40.36 -39.12
C SER A 58 6.58 39.41 -37.96
N SER A 59 6.57 39.89 -36.75
CA SER A 59 6.52 39.11 -35.52
C SER A 59 5.17 38.45 -35.41
N SER A 60 5.05 37.23 -35.94
CA SER A 60 4.02 36.31 -35.51
C SER A 60 4.51 35.70 -34.20
N GLN A 61 4.03 36.26 -33.11
CA GLN A 61 4.03 35.55 -31.84
C GLN A 61 3.27 34.25 -32.07
N LYS A 62 4.00 33.13 -32.15
CA LYS A 62 3.43 31.86 -31.83
C LYS A 62 3.06 31.92 -30.35
N GLU A 63 1.79 32.15 -30.06
CA GLU A 63 1.20 31.68 -28.82
C GLU A 63 1.47 30.20 -28.79
N GLU A 64 2.42 29.78 -27.97
CA GLU A 64 2.46 28.39 -27.50
C GLU A 64 1.14 28.21 -26.76
N ALA A 65 0.19 27.54 -27.40
CA ALA A 65 -0.99 27.03 -26.74
C ALA A 65 -0.47 26.08 -25.66
N PHE A 66 -0.40 26.55 -24.42
CA PHE A 66 -0.33 25.66 -23.27
C PHE A 66 -1.52 24.74 -23.41
N ALA A 67 -1.24 23.47 -23.68
CA ALA A 67 -2.25 22.44 -23.63
C ALA A 67 -2.88 22.56 -22.22
N ASP A 68 -4.17 22.82 -22.21
CA ASP A 68 -4.96 22.79 -20.97
C ASP A 68 -4.83 21.37 -20.39
N ASP A 69 -3.97 21.22 -19.36
CA ASP A 69 -3.67 19.96 -18.69
C ASP A 69 -4.82 19.54 -17.74
N SER A 70 -6.01 20.16 -17.93
CA SER A 70 -7.21 19.88 -17.17
C SER A 70 -7.80 18.54 -17.59
N LEU A 71 -7.98 17.63 -16.61
CA LEU A 71 -8.71 16.38 -16.82
C LEU A 71 -10.16 16.65 -17.24
N ASN A 72 -10.64 15.93 -18.26
CA ASN A 72 -12.03 15.97 -18.68
C ASN A 72 -12.92 15.04 -17.84
N SER A 73 -12.63 14.94 -16.55
CA SER A 73 -13.40 14.16 -15.57
C SER A 73 -14.48 15.02 -14.92
N ASN A 74 -15.65 14.43 -14.71
CA ASN A 74 -16.75 15.08 -13.98
C ASN A 74 -16.50 15.12 -12.46
N PHE A 75 -15.62 14.28 -11.94
CA PHE A 75 -15.43 14.09 -10.51
C PHE A 75 -14.05 14.52 -10.02
N TRP A 76 -13.03 14.48 -10.88
CA TRP A 76 -11.64 14.58 -10.47
C TRP A 76 -10.90 15.69 -11.23
N GLU A 77 -10.00 16.36 -10.52
CA GLU A 77 -9.02 17.28 -11.09
C GLU A 77 -7.62 16.82 -10.73
N LYS A 78 -6.67 17.04 -11.62
CA LYS A 78 -5.26 16.77 -11.34
C LYS A 78 -4.70 17.91 -10.47
N VAL A 79 -3.94 17.54 -9.48
CA VAL A 79 -3.22 18.50 -8.61
C VAL A 79 -1.74 18.39 -8.95
N ASP A 80 -1.12 19.53 -9.25
CA ASP A 80 0.31 19.61 -9.47
C ASP A 80 1.05 19.59 -8.13
N LEU A 81 2.06 18.72 -8.04
CA LEU A 81 2.85 18.53 -6.83
C LEU A 81 4.30 18.92 -7.09
N PRO A 82 4.99 19.53 -6.10
CA PRO A 82 6.40 19.87 -6.19
C PRO A 82 7.29 18.63 -6.00
N LEU A 83 7.17 17.64 -6.89
CA LEU A 83 7.81 16.34 -6.78
C LEU A 83 8.65 15.97 -7.99
N GLU A 84 9.75 15.29 -7.74
CA GLU A 84 10.54 14.65 -8.79
C GLU A 84 9.81 13.42 -9.38
N PRO A 85 10.02 13.10 -10.66
CA PRO A 85 9.45 11.91 -11.28
C PRO A 85 9.80 10.61 -10.54
N GLY A 86 8.90 9.65 -10.56
CA GLY A 86 9.08 8.33 -9.98
C GLY A 86 8.73 8.23 -8.48
N VAL A 87 8.15 9.27 -7.88
CA VAL A 87 7.54 9.19 -6.54
C VAL A 87 6.22 8.46 -6.63
N ILE A 88 6.01 7.49 -5.72
CA ILE A 88 4.72 6.81 -5.54
C ILE A 88 4.06 7.42 -4.30
N LEU A 89 2.86 7.95 -4.45
CA LEU A 89 2.05 8.44 -3.35
C LEU A 89 1.41 7.25 -2.63
N LEU A 90 1.42 7.26 -1.29
CA LEU A 90 1.09 6.09 -0.50
C LEU A 90 -0.06 6.32 0.48
N ASP A 91 -0.05 7.44 1.20
CA ASP A 91 -1.07 7.73 2.20
C ASP A 91 -1.32 9.23 2.33
N ILE A 92 -2.49 9.59 2.84
CA ILE A 92 -2.94 10.96 3.08
C ILE A 92 -3.82 11.01 4.33
N ALA A 93 -3.59 11.99 5.19
CA ALA A 93 -4.44 12.25 6.35
C ALA A 93 -4.53 13.74 6.65
N PHE A 94 -5.62 14.14 7.30
CA PHE A 94 -5.88 15.50 7.73
C PHE A 94 -5.87 15.59 9.26
N THR A 95 -5.42 16.72 9.78
CA THR A 95 -5.28 16.97 11.22
C THR A 95 -6.58 17.49 11.84
N ASP A 96 -7.45 18.07 11.02
CA ASP A 96 -8.65 18.76 11.48
C ASP A 96 -9.93 18.21 10.80
N GLU A 97 -11.07 18.36 11.49
CA GLU A 97 -12.37 17.92 11.01
C GLU A 97 -12.83 18.64 9.73
N ASN A 98 -12.27 19.82 9.44
CA ASN A 98 -12.59 20.56 8.22
C ASN A 98 -11.79 20.06 7.02
N ALA A 99 -10.81 19.18 7.25
CA ALA A 99 -9.91 18.63 6.25
C ALA A 99 -9.18 19.74 5.45
N ARG A 100 -8.70 20.77 6.14
CA ARG A 100 -7.95 21.87 5.53
C ARG A 100 -6.44 21.67 5.65
N HIS A 101 -5.97 21.28 6.84
CA HIS A 101 -4.57 21.01 7.12
C HIS A 101 -4.33 19.52 7.06
N GLY A 102 -3.39 19.06 6.24
CA GLY A 102 -3.12 17.64 6.05
C GLY A 102 -1.77 17.33 5.46
N PHE A 103 -1.45 16.04 5.44
CA PHE A 103 -0.17 15.50 4.99
C PHE A 103 -0.37 14.41 3.94
N LEU A 104 0.48 14.43 2.91
CA LEU A 104 0.54 13.45 1.84
C LEU A 104 1.91 12.77 1.87
N LEU A 105 1.91 11.45 1.92
CA LEU A 105 3.11 10.65 2.03
C LEU A 105 3.44 9.89 0.76
N GLY A 106 4.73 9.61 0.57
CA GLY A 106 5.20 8.85 -0.57
C GLY A 106 6.51 8.10 -0.35
N THR A 107 7.02 7.54 -1.44
CA THR A 107 8.37 7.01 -1.53
C THR A 107 9.38 8.15 -1.58
N ARG A 108 10.70 7.81 -1.47
CA ARG A 108 11.80 8.80 -1.54
C ARG A 108 11.68 9.91 -0.50
N GLN A 109 11.33 9.54 0.72
CA GLN A 109 11.16 10.46 1.84
C GLN A 109 10.12 11.57 1.61
N THR A 110 9.18 11.36 0.69
CA THR A 110 8.18 12.38 0.36
C THR A 110 7.21 12.58 1.51
N ILE A 111 7.17 13.81 2.00
CA ILE A 111 6.11 14.35 2.87
C ILE A 111 5.74 15.71 2.32
N LEU A 112 4.47 15.87 1.95
CA LEU A 112 3.92 17.16 1.56
C LEU A 112 2.87 17.60 2.57
N GLU A 113 2.72 18.92 2.74
CA GLU A 113 1.78 19.54 3.66
C GLU A 113 0.85 20.50 2.90
N THR A 114 -0.43 20.50 3.26
CA THR A 114 -1.45 21.41 2.71
C THR A 114 -2.17 22.13 3.82
N PHE A 115 -2.62 23.38 3.54
CA PHE A 115 -3.46 24.18 4.44
C PHE A 115 -4.79 24.62 3.80
N ASP A 116 -5.07 24.16 2.59
CA ASP A 116 -6.22 24.58 1.78
C ASP A 116 -7.14 23.43 1.33
N GLY A 117 -7.01 22.29 2.00
CA GLY A 117 -7.80 21.09 1.68
C GLY A 117 -7.27 20.35 0.45
N GLY A 118 -5.96 20.37 0.26
CA GLY A 118 -5.28 19.65 -0.79
C GLY A 118 -5.38 20.25 -2.18
N LYS A 119 -5.66 21.56 -2.28
CA LYS A 119 -5.59 22.27 -3.56
C LYS A 119 -4.16 22.58 -3.93
N THR A 120 -3.36 22.97 -2.93
CA THR A 120 -1.91 23.19 -3.07
C THR A 120 -1.15 22.42 -2.00
N TRP A 121 0.07 22.04 -2.32
CA TRP A 121 0.94 21.25 -1.48
C TRP A 121 2.36 21.77 -1.51
N ASP A 122 2.97 21.85 -0.34
CA ASP A 122 4.37 22.24 -0.17
C ASP A 122 5.16 21.09 0.44
N ALA A 123 6.46 20.98 0.08
CA ALA A 123 7.33 19.98 0.68
C ALA A 123 7.56 20.30 2.16
N LYS A 124 7.38 19.28 3.03
CA LYS A 124 7.65 19.39 4.46
C LYS A 124 9.05 18.91 4.75
N ASP A 125 9.89 19.82 5.26
CA ASP A 125 11.18 19.46 5.82
C ASP A 125 11.01 19.02 7.27
N LEU A 126 11.49 17.81 7.58
CA LEU A 126 11.47 17.25 8.94
C LEU A 126 12.74 17.54 9.74
N GLY A 127 13.80 18.02 9.06
CA GLY A 127 15.11 18.21 9.65
C GLY A 127 15.92 16.91 9.80
N GLN A 128 17.25 17.06 9.77
CA GLN A 128 18.20 15.93 9.84
C GLN A 128 18.21 15.22 11.19
N ASP A 129 17.70 15.85 12.24
CA ASP A 129 17.57 15.23 13.57
C ASP A 129 16.47 14.17 13.61
N VAL A 130 15.51 14.23 12.67
CA VAL A 130 14.35 13.34 12.62
C VAL A 130 14.55 12.22 11.61
N ILE A 131 15.03 12.56 10.42
CA ILE A 131 15.29 11.62 9.33
C ILE A 131 16.74 11.69 8.88
N ASP A 132 17.26 10.55 8.46
CA ASP A 132 18.59 10.42 7.90
C ASP A 132 18.49 10.55 6.37
N ASP A 133 19.13 11.56 5.80
CA ASP A 133 19.11 11.85 4.37
C ASP A 133 19.79 10.75 3.53
N GLU A 134 20.68 9.95 4.14
CA GLU A 134 21.32 8.83 3.46
C GLU A 134 20.39 7.61 3.32
N VAL A 135 19.30 7.56 4.10
CA VAL A 135 18.34 6.44 4.10
C VAL A 135 17.11 6.82 3.29
N ASN A 136 16.89 6.13 2.19
CA ASN A 136 15.72 6.35 1.35
C ASN A 136 14.45 5.75 1.98
N TYR A 137 13.82 6.50 2.89
CA TYR A 137 12.57 6.08 3.53
C TYR A 137 11.40 6.10 2.57
N ARG A 138 10.52 5.13 2.75
CA ARG A 138 9.18 5.08 2.19
C ARG A 138 8.20 5.22 3.36
N PHE A 139 7.40 6.28 3.39
CA PHE A 139 6.40 6.49 4.42
C PHE A 139 5.10 5.79 4.03
N ASN A 140 4.72 4.76 4.79
CA ASN A 140 3.65 3.85 4.43
C ASN A 140 2.27 4.32 4.87
N SER A 141 2.18 4.92 6.06
CA SER A 141 0.90 5.31 6.65
C SER A 141 1.05 6.51 7.56
N VAL A 142 0.03 7.37 7.56
CA VAL A 142 -0.13 8.53 8.45
C VAL A 142 -1.51 8.52 9.08
N SER A 143 -1.58 8.88 10.37
CA SER A 143 -2.85 9.00 11.08
C SER A 143 -2.78 10.13 12.08
N PHE A 144 -3.87 10.89 12.19
CA PHE A 144 -4.03 11.99 13.14
C PHE A 144 -5.25 11.79 14.02
N ASN A 145 -5.15 12.28 15.24
CA ASN A 145 -6.26 12.53 16.14
C ASN A 145 -6.09 13.96 16.70
N GLY A 146 -6.72 14.95 16.04
CA GLY A 146 -6.48 16.36 16.31
C GLY A 146 -5.02 16.75 16.06
N ASP A 147 -4.38 17.34 17.05
CA ASP A 147 -2.99 17.81 16.96
C ASP A 147 -1.96 16.67 17.07
N GLU A 148 -2.36 15.50 17.52
CA GLU A 148 -1.47 14.34 17.62
C GLU A 148 -1.47 13.52 16.33
N GLY A 149 -0.28 13.21 15.83
CA GLY A 149 -0.11 12.48 14.59
C GLY A 149 1.07 11.51 14.59
N TRP A 150 0.97 10.50 13.73
CA TRP A 150 1.90 9.40 13.63
C TRP A 150 2.20 9.06 12.17
N ILE A 151 3.47 8.77 11.88
CA ILE A 151 3.89 8.27 10.56
C ILE A 151 4.73 7.01 10.77
N VAL A 152 4.47 5.97 9.97
CA VAL A 152 5.29 4.77 9.90
C VAL A 152 5.80 4.49 8.49
N GLY A 153 6.92 3.76 8.40
CA GLY A 153 7.53 3.53 7.10
C GLY A 153 8.58 2.43 7.02
N LYS A 154 9.25 2.38 5.87
CA LYS A 154 10.31 1.41 5.52
C LYS A 154 11.55 2.14 5.02
N PRO A 155 12.78 1.81 5.49
CA PRO A 155 13.06 0.94 6.63
C PRO A 155 12.24 1.31 7.88
N ALA A 156 12.14 0.42 8.87
CA ALA A 156 11.28 0.63 10.02
C ALA A 156 11.57 1.98 10.70
N ILE A 157 10.60 2.86 10.65
CA ILE A 157 10.62 4.21 11.22
C ILE A 157 9.25 4.50 11.82
N LEU A 158 9.25 5.25 12.92
CA LEU A 158 8.08 5.81 13.56
C LEU A 158 8.36 7.27 13.87
N LEU A 159 7.51 8.14 13.38
CA LEU A 159 7.52 9.57 13.70
C LEU A 159 6.26 9.93 14.46
N HIS A 160 6.38 10.85 15.39
CA HIS A 160 5.30 11.33 16.24
C HIS A 160 5.29 12.85 16.29
N THR A 161 4.12 13.44 16.35
CA THR A 161 3.89 14.88 16.55
C THR A 161 2.76 15.08 17.55
N VAL A 162 2.81 16.19 18.29
CA VAL A 162 1.75 16.63 19.21
C VAL A 162 1.26 18.06 18.91
N ASP A 163 1.68 18.62 17.78
CA ASP A 163 1.43 20.01 17.40
C ASP A 163 0.88 20.13 15.95
N ALA A 164 0.09 19.14 15.54
CA ALA A 164 -0.51 19.04 14.20
C ALA A 164 0.56 18.98 13.08
N GLY A 165 1.71 18.35 13.35
CA GLY A 165 2.77 18.17 12.37
C GLY A 165 3.66 19.38 12.13
N LYS A 166 3.60 20.43 12.98
CA LYS A 166 4.55 21.53 12.91
C LYS A 166 5.95 21.05 13.19
N THR A 167 6.09 20.20 14.23
CA THR A 167 7.33 19.50 14.56
C THR A 167 7.09 18.01 14.65
N TRP A 168 8.10 17.24 14.29
CA TRP A 168 8.08 15.78 14.35
C TRP A 168 9.26 15.28 15.14
N GLU A 169 9.07 14.24 15.92
CA GLU A 169 10.13 13.53 16.60
C GLU A 169 10.23 12.08 16.12
N ARG A 170 11.44 11.55 16.09
CA ARG A 170 11.66 10.14 15.78
C ARG A 170 11.55 9.31 17.03
N VAL A 171 10.62 8.36 17.03
CA VAL A 171 10.45 7.39 18.12
C VAL A 171 11.24 6.14 17.84
N GLY A 172 12.03 5.67 18.81
CA GLY A 172 12.82 4.45 18.66
C GLY A 172 11.94 3.22 18.58
N LEU A 173 12.12 2.41 17.54
CA LEU A 173 11.50 1.10 17.42
C LEU A 173 12.44 0.01 17.89
N SER A 174 11.88 -1.06 18.47
CA SER A 174 12.66 -2.21 18.88
C SER A 174 13.34 -2.87 17.68
N PRO A 175 14.63 -3.20 17.71
CA PRO A 175 15.29 -3.97 16.65
C PRO A 175 14.74 -5.40 16.52
N ARG A 176 13.94 -5.86 17.49
CA ARG A 176 13.24 -7.15 17.46
C ARG A 176 11.80 -7.05 16.96
N LEU A 177 11.38 -5.88 16.45
CA LEU A 177 10.05 -5.71 15.89
C LEU A 177 9.83 -6.74 14.76
N PRO A 178 8.80 -7.60 14.82
CA PRO A 178 8.53 -8.56 13.76
C PRO A 178 7.99 -7.84 12.53
N GLY A 179 8.77 -7.83 11.46
CA GLY A 179 8.39 -7.20 10.21
C GLY A 179 8.57 -5.67 10.19
N ILE A 180 7.89 -5.04 9.26
CA ILE A 180 7.97 -3.60 8.98
C ILE A 180 6.61 -2.98 9.25
N PRO A 181 6.54 -1.81 9.94
CA PRO A 181 5.28 -1.09 10.12
C PRO A 181 4.65 -0.71 8.78
N VAL A 182 3.39 -1.09 8.59
CA VAL A 182 2.64 -0.83 7.35
C VAL A 182 1.40 0.02 7.57
N LEU A 183 0.86 0.01 8.78
CA LEU A 183 -0.30 0.80 9.16
C LEU A 183 -0.10 1.35 10.57
N ILE A 184 -0.45 2.61 10.77
CA ILE A 184 -0.58 3.28 12.06
C ILE A 184 -1.95 3.92 12.15
N THR A 185 -2.59 3.83 13.30
CA THR A 185 -3.89 4.47 13.55
C THR A 185 -3.86 5.15 14.90
N ALA A 186 -4.03 6.46 14.91
CA ALA A 186 -4.33 7.21 16.12
C ALA A 186 -5.76 6.86 16.55
N THR A 187 -5.96 6.47 17.80
CA THR A 187 -7.25 6.00 18.31
C THR A 187 -7.57 6.62 19.65
N GLY A 188 -8.83 7.00 19.85
CA GLY A 188 -9.30 7.45 21.16
C GLY A 188 -8.64 8.74 21.65
N ASP A 189 -8.07 8.70 22.87
CA ASP A 189 -7.44 9.83 23.53
C ASP A 189 -6.02 10.09 23.03
N ASN A 190 -5.45 11.25 23.36
CA ASN A 190 -4.07 11.59 23.04
C ASN A 190 -3.10 10.58 23.66
N GLY A 191 -2.06 10.24 22.94
CA GLY A 191 -1.08 9.24 23.33
C GLY A 191 -1.48 7.80 23.00
N VAL A 192 -2.63 7.57 22.36
CA VAL A 192 -3.13 6.23 22.00
C VAL A 192 -2.98 5.99 20.51
N ALA A 193 -2.25 4.93 20.15
CA ALA A 193 -2.11 4.52 18.77
C ALA A 193 -1.94 2.99 18.62
N GLU A 194 -2.40 2.47 17.50
CA GLU A 194 -2.22 1.08 17.10
C GLU A 194 -1.31 1.02 15.88
N MET A 195 -0.28 0.18 15.94
CA MET A 195 0.68 -0.05 14.85
C MET A 195 0.62 -1.50 14.40
N VAL A 196 0.49 -1.74 13.09
CA VAL A 196 0.49 -3.08 12.51
C VAL A 196 1.68 -3.24 11.58
N THR A 197 2.34 -4.40 11.67
CA THR A 197 3.45 -4.75 10.80
C THR A 197 2.99 -5.64 9.63
N ASP A 198 3.81 -5.73 8.60
CA ASP A 198 3.58 -6.60 7.46
C ASP A 198 3.62 -8.10 7.81
N GLN A 199 4.14 -8.47 8.98
CA GLN A 199 4.08 -9.84 9.51
C GLN A 199 2.89 -10.09 10.45
N GLY A 200 1.98 -9.11 10.57
CA GLY A 200 0.74 -9.25 11.36
C GLY A 200 0.92 -9.03 12.85
N ALA A 201 2.05 -8.50 13.31
CA ALA A 201 2.15 -8.06 14.70
C ALA A 201 1.34 -6.77 14.88
N ILE A 202 0.51 -6.73 15.93
CA ILE A 202 -0.27 -5.57 16.32
C ILE A 202 0.24 -5.08 17.67
N TYR A 203 0.60 -3.81 17.74
CA TYR A 203 1.08 -3.14 18.93
C TYR A 203 0.18 -1.96 19.29
N LEU A 204 -0.09 -1.80 20.56
CA LEU A 204 -0.85 -0.69 21.13
C LEU A 204 0.06 0.12 22.06
N THR A 205 0.03 1.43 21.93
CA THR A 205 0.54 2.38 22.92
C THR A 205 -0.61 3.18 23.52
N THR A 206 -0.46 3.58 24.79
CA THR A 206 -1.39 4.47 25.50
C THR A 206 -0.64 5.59 26.24
N ASP A 207 0.64 5.78 25.90
CA ASP A 207 1.53 6.73 26.56
C ASP A 207 2.46 7.46 25.57
N ALA A 208 1.94 7.81 24.41
CA ALA A 208 2.65 8.51 23.35
C ALA A 208 3.93 7.77 22.90
N ALA A 209 3.80 6.48 22.64
CA ALA A 209 4.85 5.57 22.18
C ALA A 209 6.03 5.36 23.14
N ARG A 210 5.93 5.78 24.42
CA ARG A 210 6.96 5.45 25.42
C ARG A 210 7.04 3.96 25.67
N ASN A 211 5.87 3.29 25.62
CA ASN A 211 5.78 1.84 25.71
C ASN A 211 4.80 1.29 24.67
N TRP A 212 5.14 0.13 24.13
CA TRP A 212 4.29 -0.62 23.20
C TRP A 212 3.97 -1.99 23.77
N LYS A 213 2.70 -2.33 23.79
CA LYS A 213 2.19 -3.64 24.19
C LYS A 213 1.72 -4.40 22.97
N ALA A 214 2.22 -5.63 22.78
CA ALA A 214 1.70 -6.52 21.76
C ALA A 214 0.24 -6.90 22.08
N ALA A 215 -0.65 -6.74 21.11
CA ALA A 215 -2.04 -7.17 21.18
C ALA A 215 -2.23 -8.57 20.58
N VAL A 216 -1.30 -9.02 19.75
CA VAL A 216 -1.28 -10.34 19.12
C VAL A 216 -0.07 -11.10 19.67
N GLU A 217 -0.29 -12.31 20.17
CA GLU A 217 0.78 -13.17 20.68
C GLU A 217 1.56 -13.81 19.54
N GLU A 218 0.85 -14.39 18.59
CA GLU A 218 1.40 -14.96 17.36
C GLU A 218 0.45 -14.66 16.19
N THR A 219 0.98 -14.50 14.99
CA THR A 219 0.15 -14.19 13.82
C THR A 219 -0.89 -15.29 13.55
N VAL A 220 -0.52 -16.55 13.72
CA VAL A 220 -1.42 -17.70 13.56
C VAL A 220 -1.11 -18.70 14.67
N ASP A 221 -2.14 -19.31 15.23
CA ASP A 221 -1.98 -20.43 16.16
C ASP A 221 -1.09 -21.51 15.54
N ALA A 222 -0.03 -21.89 16.24
CA ALA A 222 0.95 -22.90 15.77
C ALA A 222 0.32 -24.24 15.47
N THR A 223 -0.79 -24.58 16.14
CA THR A 223 -1.56 -25.83 15.91
C THR A 223 -2.28 -25.78 14.58
N LEU A 224 -2.92 -24.65 14.28
CA LEU A 224 -3.62 -24.41 13.02
C LEU A 224 -2.65 -24.44 11.84
N ASN A 225 -1.50 -23.79 12.00
CA ASN A 225 -0.46 -23.75 10.98
C ASN A 225 0.09 -25.16 10.65
N ARG A 226 0.27 -26.03 11.63
CA ARG A 226 0.68 -27.42 11.42
C ARG A 226 -0.38 -28.24 10.69
N THR A 227 -1.64 -28.07 11.04
CA THR A 227 -2.75 -28.81 10.43
C THR A 227 -2.92 -28.46 8.96
N VAL A 228 -2.76 -27.20 8.62
CA VAL A 228 -2.93 -26.70 7.25
C VAL A 228 -1.72 -26.98 6.37
N SER A 229 -0.50 -26.95 6.92
CA SER A 229 0.70 -27.26 6.15
C SER A 229 0.80 -28.72 5.75
N SER A 230 0.12 -29.63 6.47
CA SER A 230 0.14 -31.07 6.18
C SER A 230 -0.97 -31.53 5.23
N GLY A 231 -1.95 -30.69 4.90
CA GLY A 231 -3.19 -31.16 4.28
C GLY A 231 -3.36 -30.92 2.79
N VAL A 232 -2.83 -29.86 2.20
CA VAL A 232 -3.08 -29.55 0.79
C VAL A 232 -1.89 -28.88 0.15
N GLN A 233 -1.09 -29.66 -0.59
CA GLN A 233 -0.07 -29.18 -1.54
C GLN A 233 0.90 -28.12 -1.00
N GLY A 234 1.31 -28.19 0.26
CA GLY A 234 2.37 -27.32 0.82
C GLY A 234 2.02 -25.84 0.94
N ALA A 235 0.75 -25.47 0.90
CA ALA A 235 0.31 -24.11 1.15
C ALA A 235 0.09 -23.92 2.66
N SER A 236 1.12 -23.50 3.37
CA SER A 236 0.95 -22.96 4.71
C SER A 236 0.17 -21.63 4.62
N TYR A 237 -0.82 -21.41 5.50
CA TYR A 237 -1.46 -20.09 5.64
C TYR A 237 -0.42 -19.04 6.03
N TYR A 238 0.64 -19.45 6.68
CA TYR A 238 1.74 -18.62 7.11
C TYR A 238 2.89 -18.66 6.11
N THR A 239 2.74 -18.09 4.96
CA THR A 239 3.85 -17.90 4.01
C THR A 239 3.94 -16.44 3.59
N GLY A 240 4.63 -15.66 4.39
CA GLY A 240 5.01 -14.32 3.99
C GLY A 240 4.22 -13.21 4.67
N SER A 241 4.48 -12.01 4.20
CA SER A 241 3.92 -10.78 4.71
C SER A 241 2.50 -10.53 4.20
N PHE A 242 1.78 -9.69 4.87
CA PHE A 242 0.55 -9.07 4.36
C PHE A 242 0.88 -8.09 3.25
N SER A 243 0.12 -8.13 2.18
CA SER A 243 0.21 -7.14 1.09
C SER A 243 -0.56 -5.87 1.41
N THR A 244 -1.68 -6.01 2.10
CA THR A 244 -2.52 -4.91 2.58
C THR A 244 -3.06 -5.23 3.96
N VAL A 245 -3.22 -4.19 4.78
CA VAL A 245 -3.88 -4.25 6.07
C VAL A 245 -4.90 -3.12 6.10
N SER A 246 -6.12 -3.43 6.55
CA SER A 246 -7.19 -2.47 6.69
C SER A 246 -7.85 -2.60 8.07
N ARG A 247 -8.14 -1.47 8.70
CA ARG A 247 -8.79 -1.38 10.01
C ARG A 247 -10.22 -0.90 9.86
N ASN A 248 -11.15 -1.54 10.56
CA ASN A 248 -12.48 -1.01 10.76
C ASN A 248 -12.43 0.12 11.80
N PRO A 249 -12.77 1.37 11.44
CA PRO A 249 -12.67 2.48 12.38
C PRO A 249 -13.64 2.39 13.56
N GLU A 250 -14.78 1.69 13.39
CA GLU A 250 -15.83 1.58 14.41
C GLU A 250 -15.56 0.46 15.41
N THR A 251 -15.15 -0.72 14.90
CA THR A 251 -14.98 -1.92 15.75
C THR A 251 -13.54 -2.17 16.18
N GLY A 252 -12.55 -1.56 15.51
CA GLY A 252 -11.14 -1.83 15.71
C GLY A 252 -10.67 -3.16 15.12
N GLU A 253 -11.51 -3.84 14.35
CA GLU A 253 -11.15 -5.08 13.67
C GLU A 253 -10.20 -4.81 12.51
N TYR A 254 -9.30 -5.76 12.27
CA TYR A 254 -8.36 -5.73 11.16
C TYR A 254 -8.61 -6.83 10.14
N ILE A 255 -8.36 -6.51 8.88
CA ILE A 255 -8.23 -7.48 7.79
C ILE A 255 -6.81 -7.38 7.25
N GLY A 256 -6.11 -8.52 7.17
CA GLY A 256 -4.80 -8.65 6.55
C GLY A 256 -4.88 -9.56 5.33
N LEU A 257 -4.50 -9.06 4.16
CA LEU A 257 -4.46 -9.85 2.93
C LEU A 257 -3.09 -10.50 2.76
N SER A 258 -3.06 -11.81 2.54
CA SER A 258 -1.81 -12.52 2.25
C SER A 258 -1.13 -11.99 0.99
N SER A 259 0.19 -11.93 0.96
CA SER A 259 0.99 -11.36 -0.14
C SER A 259 0.70 -11.99 -1.51
N ARG A 260 0.19 -13.22 -1.55
CA ARG A 260 -0.22 -13.92 -2.77
C ARG A 260 -1.70 -13.77 -3.10
N GLY A 261 -2.51 -13.22 -2.18
CA GLY A 261 -3.97 -13.07 -2.35
C GLY A 261 -4.73 -14.39 -2.39
N ASN A 262 -4.18 -15.46 -1.80
CA ASN A 262 -4.83 -16.77 -1.77
C ASN A 262 -5.87 -16.90 -0.66
N PHE A 263 -5.67 -16.14 0.42
CA PHE A 263 -6.51 -16.08 1.61
C PHE A 263 -6.35 -14.72 2.27
N TYR A 264 -7.21 -14.38 3.19
CA TYR A 264 -7.08 -13.23 4.07
C TYR A 264 -7.22 -13.66 5.53
N MET A 265 -6.88 -12.78 6.42
CA MET A 265 -6.97 -13.00 7.85
C MET A 265 -7.71 -11.85 8.50
N SER A 266 -8.44 -12.12 9.56
CA SER A 266 -9.07 -11.11 10.40
C SER A 266 -8.56 -11.20 11.83
N TRP A 267 -8.62 -10.06 12.51
CA TRP A 267 -8.33 -9.98 13.93
C TRP A 267 -9.29 -8.97 14.57
N ALA A 268 -9.87 -9.33 15.71
CA ALA A 268 -10.70 -8.47 16.52
C ALA A 268 -10.04 -8.18 17.88
N PRO A 269 -10.27 -6.99 18.46
CA PRO A 269 -9.75 -6.65 19.78
C PRO A 269 -10.03 -7.73 20.81
N GLY A 270 -8.96 -8.17 21.51
CA GLY A 270 -9.01 -9.23 22.50
C GLY A 270 -8.75 -10.64 22.00
N GLN A 271 -8.63 -10.86 20.68
CA GLN A 271 -8.17 -12.14 20.14
C GLN A 271 -6.66 -12.29 20.28
N ALA A 272 -6.20 -13.49 20.66
CA ALA A 272 -4.77 -13.80 20.76
C ALA A 272 -4.11 -14.00 19.38
N TYR A 273 -4.90 -14.44 18.38
CA TYR A 273 -4.41 -14.82 17.06
C TYR A 273 -5.29 -14.25 15.94
N TRP A 274 -4.70 -14.09 14.76
CA TRP A 274 -5.43 -13.84 13.54
C TRP A 274 -6.22 -15.08 13.09
N GLN A 275 -7.44 -14.87 12.61
CA GLN A 275 -8.31 -15.92 12.09
C GLN A 275 -8.17 -16.00 10.56
N PRO A 276 -7.83 -17.17 9.98
CA PRO A 276 -7.71 -17.32 8.54
C PRO A 276 -9.08 -17.53 7.88
N HIS A 277 -9.25 -16.92 6.71
CA HIS A 277 -10.42 -17.05 5.85
C HIS A 277 -9.99 -17.38 4.43
N ASN A 278 -10.76 -18.24 3.77
CA ASN A 278 -10.57 -18.50 2.36
C ASN A 278 -11.06 -17.30 1.52
N ARG A 279 -10.61 -17.25 0.29
CA ARG A 279 -11.16 -16.31 -0.69
C ARG A 279 -12.51 -16.80 -1.20
N SER A 280 -13.46 -15.89 -1.36
CA SER A 280 -14.81 -16.18 -1.87
C SER A 280 -14.87 -16.41 -3.39
N SER A 281 -13.78 -16.17 -4.12
CA SER A 281 -13.73 -16.27 -5.58
C SER A 281 -12.64 -17.23 -6.05
N ALA A 282 -12.79 -17.80 -7.26
CA ALA A 282 -11.75 -18.60 -7.89
C ALA A 282 -10.47 -17.81 -8.20
N ARG A 283 -10.55 -16.48 -8.31
CA ARG A 283 -9.40 -15.59 -8.58
C ARG A 283 -8.76 -15.14 -7.28
N ARG A 284 -7.46 -14.88 -7.34
CA ARG A 284 -6.72 -14.33 -6.20
C ARG A 284 -7.21 -12.93 -5.86
N ILE A 285 -7.30 -12.62 -4.58
CA ILE A 285 -7.60 -11.29 -4.10
C ILE A 285 -6.41 -10.38 -4.42
N GLN A 286 -6.68 -9.20 -4.94
CA GLN A 286 -5.70 -8.14 -5.21
C GLN A 286 -5.61 -7.16 -4.06
N SER A 287 -6.77 -6.77 -3.52
CA SER A 287 -6.91 -5.81 -2.44
C SER A 287 -8.22 -6.06 -1.71
N MET A 288 -8.32 -5.68 -0.45
CA MET A 288 -9.49 -5.89 0.41
C MET A 288 -9.55 -4.81 1.49
N GLY A 289 -10.75 -4.42 1.91
CA GLY A 289 -10.93 -3.43 2.96
C GLY A 289 -12.37 -3.34 3.45
N TRP A 290 -12.57 -2.42 4.39
CA TRP A 290 -13.85 -2.18 5.03
C TRP A 290 -14.69 -1.17 4.26
N ARG A 291 -16.00 -1.40 4.21
CA ARG A 291 -16.99 -0.41 3.80
C ARG A 291 -17.42 0.45 5.00
N LYS A 292 -17.96 1.62 4.73
CA LYS A 292 -18.49 2.53 5.78
C LYS A 292 -19.65 1.94 6.57
N ASP A 293 -20.39 0.97 6.01
CA ASP A 293 -21.49 0.30 6.70
C ASP A 293 -21.06 -0.92 7.52
N GLY A 294 -19.74 -1.13 7.69
CA GLY A 294 -19.17 -2.22 8.46
C GLY A 294 -18.97 -3.51 7.66
N GLY A 295 -19.47 -3.61 6.43
CA GLY A 295 -19.18 -4.72 5.55
C GLY A 295 -17.80 -4.61 4.92
N VAL A 296 -17.43 -5.59 4.12
CA VAL A 296 -16.12 -5.66 3.46
C VAL A 296 -16.24 -5.72 1.94
N TRP A 297 -15.18 -5.31 1.27
CA TRP A 297 -15.04 -5.43 -0.17
C TRP A 297 -13.76 -6.21 -0.53
N GLN A 298 -13.81 -6.93 -1.63
CA GLN A 298 -12.66 -7.62 -2.22
C GLN A 298 -12.52 -7.23 -3.69
N LEU A 299 -11.32 -6.88 -4.11
CA LEU A 299 -10.92 -6.76 -5.51
C LEU A 299 -10.10 -7.96 -5.91
N THR A 300 -10.36 -8.53 -7.07
CA THR A 300 -9.64 -9.71 -7.55
C THR A 300 -8.71 -9.39 -8.70
N ARG A 301 -7.67 -10.19 -8.87
CA ARG A 301 -6.80 -10.11 -10.05
C ARG A 301 -7.62 -10.41 -11.31
N GLY A 302 -7.71 -9.41 -12.18
CA GLY A 302 -8.56 -9.44 -13.36
C GLY A 302 -9.79 -8.53 -13.27
N GLY A 303 -9.92 -7.75 -12.18
CA GLY A 303 -10.84 -6.63 -12.07
C GLY A 303 -12.25 -6.98 -11.60
N GLY A 304 -12.46 -8.13 -10.93
CA GLY A 304 -13.72 -8.44 -10.25
C GLY A 304 -13.83 -7.69 -8.93
N ILE A 305 -15.02 -7.24 -8.59
CA ILE A 305 -15.38 -6.60 -7.31
C ILE A 305 -16.38 -7.51 -6.60
N TYR A 306 -16.13 -7.78 -5.33
CA TYR A 306 -17.01 -8.57 -4.48
C TYR A 306 -17.30 -7.78 -3.21
N LEU A 307 -18.56 -7.72 -2.82
CA LEU A 307 -19.02 -6.99 -1.64
C LEU A 307 -19.72 -7.97 -0.70
N SER A 308 -19.42 -7.90 0.59
CA SER A 308 -20.17 -8.71 1.57
C SER A 308 -21.62 -8.28 1.61
N ASP A 309 -22.52 -9.23 1.75
CA ASP A 309 -23.95 -8.98 1.91
C ASP A 309 -24.30 -8.50 3.32
N THR A 310 -23.42 -8.80 4.27
CA THR A 310 -23.49 -8.39 5.68
C THR A 310 -22.83 -7.03 5.90
N LYS A 311 -23.17 -6.39 7.03
CA LYS A 311 -22.51 -5.19 7.55
C LYS A 311 -21.42 -5.53 8.57
N ALA A 312 -20.82 -6.68 8.42
CA ALA A 312 -19.74 -7.20 9.22
C ALA A 312 -18.80 -8.02 8.33
N LEU A 313 -17.74 -8.55 8.89
CA LEU A 313 -16.94 -9.55 8.21
C LEU A 313 -17.79 -10.81 8.03
N PRO A 314 -17.91 -11.37 6.81
CA PRO A 314 -18.64 -12.60 6.58
C PRO A 314 -18.02 -13.80 7.33
N GLU A 315 -18.86 -14.64 7.90
CA GLU A 315 -18.42 -15.89 8.52
C GLU A 315 -18.18 -16.98 7.48
N GLU A 316 -18.94 -16.96 6.36
CA GLU A 316 -18.85 -17.94 5.28
C GLU A 316 -18.43 -17.29 3.94
N ASP A 317 -17.81 -18.07 3.07
CA ASP A 317 -17.22 -17.61 1.80
C ASP A 317 -18.27 -17.18 0.75
N ASP A 318 -19.51 -17.64 0.84
CA ASP A 318 -20.61 -17.39 -0.08
C ASP A 318 -21.43 -16.11 0.22
N GLU A 319 -21.12 -15.42 1.31
CA GLU A 319 -21.74 -14.15 1.69
C GLU A 319 -21.21 -12.93 0.92
N PHE A 320 -20.73 -13.15 -0.30
CA PHE A 320 -20.24 -12.08 -1.16
C PHE A 320 -21.00 -12.03 -2.48
N THR A 321 -21.47 -10.84 -2.83
CA THR A 321 -22.11 -10.57 -4.12
C THR A 321 -21.14 -9.86 -5.07
N GLU A 322 -21.06 -10.34 -6.33
CA GLU A 322 -20.24 -9.73 -7.37
C GLU A 322 -20.90 -8.47 -7.94
N GLY A 323 -20.15 -7.36 -7.90
CA GLY A 323 -20.55 -6.10 -8.52
C GLY A 323 -20.41 -6.15 -10.06
N LYS A 324 -21.36 -5.55 -10.77
CA LYS A 324 -21.33 -5.49 -12.24
C LYS A 324 -20.41 -4.39 -12.72
N ILE A 325 -19.20 -4.75 -13.14
CA ILE A 325 -18.19 -3.82 -13.65
C ILE A 325 -17.63 -4.25 -15.01
N GLY A 326 -17.51 -3.30 -15.92
CA GLY A 326 -16.85 -3.50 -17.22
C GLY A 326 -15.38 -3.15 -17.19
N SER A 327 -14.58 -3.78 -16.30
CA SER A 327 -13.16 -3.43 -16.10
C SER A 327 -12.24 -3.80 -17.27
N ARG A 328 -12.70 -4.57 -18.24
CA ARG A 328 -11.91 -5.04 -19.41
C ARG A 328 -10.56 -5.68 -19.08
N GLY A 329 -10.43 -6.25 -17.86
CA GLY A 329 -9.19 -6.88 -17.39
C GLY A 329 -8.15 -5.90 -16.84
N TYR A 330 -8.43 -4.61 -16.71
CA TYR A 330 -7.61 -3.71 -15.93
C TYR A 330 -7.61 -4.15 -14.47
N GLY A 331 -6.40 -4.27 -13.90
CA GLY A 331 -6.27 -4.63 -12.50
C GLY A 331 -6.78 -3.49 -11.62
N LEU A 332 -7.85 -3.73 -10.87
CA LEU A 332 -8.30 -2.80 -9.84
C LEU A 332 -7.41 -2.96 -8.61
N LEU A 333 -7.05 -1.83 -7.97
CA LEU A 333 -6.05 -1.79 -6.92
C LEU A 333 -6.62 -1.35 -5.58
N ASP A 334 -7.60 -0.45 -5.59
CA ASP A 334 -8.26 0.02 -4.35
C ASP A 334 -9.72 0.41 -4.58
N LEU A 335 -10.49 0.39 -3.51
CA LEU A 335 -11.87 0.82 -3.46
C LEU A 335 -12.11 1.64 -2.20
N GLY A 336 -12.69 2.82 -2.37
CA GLY A 336 -13.08 3.70 -1.29
C GLY A 336 -14.44 4.32 -1.52
N SER A 337 -14.98 4.95 -0.49
CA SER A 337 -16.24 5.71 -0.57
C SER A 337 -16.07 7.09 0.05
N ASN A 338 -16.95 8.02 -0.32
CA ASN A 338 -17.09 9.27 0.41
C ASN A 338 -17.49 9.01 1.88
N ALA A 339 -17.39 10.02 2.73
CA ALA A 339 -17.58 9.88 4.17
C ALA A 339 -18.97 9.34 4.54
N SER A 340 -20.01 9.73 3.79
CA SER A 340 -21.39 9.25 3.98
C SER A 340 -21.66 7.85 3.40
N GLY A 341 -20.70 7.25 2.66
CA GLY A 341 -20.90 5.94 2.01
C GLY A 341 -21.97 5.92 0.92
N THR A 342 -22.25 7.07 0.30
CA THR A 342 -23.24 7.21 -0.78
C THR A 342 -22.65 7.04 -2.16
N LYS A 343 -21.37 7.41 -2.35
CA LYS A 343 -20.62 7.25 -3.59
C LYS A 343 -19.39 6.40 -3.35
N TYR A 344 -19.21 5.42 -4.22
CA TYR A 344 -18.06 4.53 -4.19
C TYR A 344 -17.18 4.78 -5.42
N PHE A 345 -15.88 4.66 -5.24
CA PHE A 345 -14.89 4.73 -6.31
C PHE A 345 -13.96 3.54 -6.23
N THR A 346 -13.60 2.98 -7.38
CA THR A 346 -12.52 2.01 -7.49
C THR A 346 -11.53 2.45 -8.55
N VAL A 347 -10.26 2.21 -8.27
CA VAL A 347 -9.15 2.69 -9.08
C VAL A 347 -8.20 1.56 -9.44
N GLY A 348 -7.42 1.77 -10.50
CA GLY A 348 -6.52 0.72 -10.95
C GLY A 348 -5.48 1.17 -11.95
N GLY A 349 -5.00 0.24 -12.76
CA GLY A 349 -3.98 0.47 -13.77
C GLY A 349 -4.43 1.40 -14.88
N SER A 350 -3.45 2.12 -15.46
CA SER A 350 -3.66 3.00 -16.63
C SER A 350 -4.77 4.03 -16.42
N GLY A 351 -4.74 4.76 -15.31
CA GLY A 351 -5.69 5.82 -15.01
C GLY A 351 -7.14 5.36 -14.82
N SER A 352 -7.38 4.05 -14.67
CA SER A 352 -8.74 3.52 -14.57
C SER A 352 -9.42 3.96 -13.30
N VAL A 353 -10.52 4.71 -13.43
CA VAL A 353 -11.42 5.12 -12.34
C VAL A 353 -12.84 4.69 -12.69
N PHE A 354 -13.53 4.11 -11.74
CA PHE A 354 -14.94 3.76 -11.84
C PHE A 354 -15.68 4.32 -10.62
N SER A 355 -16.92 4.73 -10.82
CA SER A 355 -17.81 5.21 -9.77
C SER A 355 -19.07 4.36 -9.67
N SER A 356 -19.64 4.28 -8.47
CA SER A 356 -20.90 3.63 -8.18
C SER A 356 -21.74 4.51 -7.25
N GLU A 357 -23.05 4.65 -7.56
CA GLU A 357 -24.02 5.38 -6.75
C GLU A 357 -25.07 4.44 -6.12
N ASP A 358 -24.92 3.12 -6.34
CA ASP A 358 -25.81 2.07 -5.84
C ASP A 358 -25.10 1.13 -4.86
N LYS A 359 -24.16 1.67 -4.08
CA LYS A 359 -23.36 0.95 -3.08
C LYS A 359 -22.54 -0.19 -3.67
N GLY A 360 -21.99 0.00 -4.87
CA GLY A 360 -21.07 -0.95 -5.51
C GLY A 360 -21.75 -2.06 -6.32
N LYS A 361 -23.08 -2.02 -6.52
CA LYS A 361 -23.77 -3.02 -7.33
C LYS A 361 -23.46 -2.87 -8.83
N THR A 362 -23.43 -1.62 -9.30
CA THR A 362 -23.06 -1.29 -10.68
C THR A 362 -22.02 -0.18 -10.73
N TRP A 363 -21.15 -0.25 -11.74
CA TRP A 363 -19.99 0.64 -11.86
C TRP A 363 -19.94 1.28 -13.23
N LYS A 364 -19.70 2.59 -13.25
CA LYS A 364 -19.51 3.38 -14.46
C LYS A 364 -18.07 3.86 -14.54
N ARG A 365 -17.42 3.69 -15.70
CA ARG A 365 -16.07 4.20 -15.94
C ARG A 365 -16.11 5.72 -16.11
N ASP A 366 -15.22 6.39 -15.41
CA ASP A 366 -14.87 7.78 -15.67
C ASP A 366 -13.83 7.82 -16.80
N ARG A 367 -14.27 8.20 -17.99
CA ARG A 367 -13.39 8.26 -19.15
C ARG A 367 -12.50 9.50 -19.17
N GLY A 368 -12.84 10.53 -18.39
CA GLY A 368 -12.03 11.72 -18.28
C GLY A 368 -10.68 11.48 -17.59
N THR A 369 -10.54 10.34 -16.90
CA THR A 369 -9.26 9.93 -16.31
C THR A 369 -8.42 9.01 -17.20
N ASP A 370 -8.89 8.64 -18.40
CA ASP A 370 -8.17 7.74 -19.32
C ASP A 370 -6.85 8.34 -19.82
N GLU A 371 -6.69 9.67 -19.74
CA GLU A 371 -5.45 10.39 -20.09
C GLU A 371 -4.38 10.31 -18.99
N VAL A 372 -4.73 9.84 -17.79
CA VAL A 372 -3.77 9.67 -16.71
C VAL A 372 -2.85 8.50 -17.01
N ALA A 373 -1.62 8.81 -17.37
CA ALA A 373 -0.60 7.83 -17.75
C ALA A 373 0.04 7.17 -16.50
N GLY A 374 -0.74 6.46 -15.68
CA GLY A 374 -0.20 5.85 -14.46
C GLY A 374 -1.15 4.89 -13.77
N ASN A 375 -0.63 4.24 -12.74
CA ASN A 375 -1.42 3.39 -11.86
C ASN A 375 -1.92 4.20 -10.66
N LEU A 376 -3.17 4.01 -10.34
CA LEU A 376 -3.84 4.64 -9.21
C LEU A 376 -3.99 3.59 -8.10
N TYR A 377 -3.41 3.84 -6.92
CA TYR A 377 -3.22 2.84 -5.87
C TYR A 377 -4.16 2.99 -4.68
N LYS A 378 -4.68 4.19 -4.44
CA LYS A 378 -5.48 4.47 -3.24
C LYS A 378 -6.57 5.48 -3.51
N VAL A 379 -7.74 5.24 -2.93
CA VAL A 379 -8.85 6.20 -2.83
C VAL A 379 -9.03 6.56 -1.36
N ALA A 380 -8.94 7.83 -1.02
CA ALA A 380 -9.11 8.32 0.33
C ALA A 380 -10.09 9.49 0.38
N PHE A 381 -11.03 9.46 1.29
CA PHE A 381 -11.97 10.55 1.55
C PHE A 381 -11.88 10.97 3.01
N ALA A 382 -11.57 12.24 3.25
CA ALA A 382 -11.65 12.85 4.56
C ALA A 382 -13.08 13.33 4.88
N LYS A 383 -13.80 13.81 3.84
CA LYS A 383 -15.19 14.27 3.90
C LYS A 383 -15.94 13.88 2.64
N ASP A 384 -17.24 14.19 2.55
CA ASP A 384 -18.03 13.91 1.35
C ASP A 384 -17.54 14.65 0.11
N ASP A 385 -16.98 15.83 0.32
CA ASP A 385 -16.51 16.76 -0.70
C ASP A 385 -14.97 16.88 -0.75
N VAL A 386 -14.23 16.21 0.15
CA VAL A 386 -12.78 16.20 0.19
C VAL A 386 -12.27 14.78 0.03
N GLY A 387 -11.88 14.44 -1.18
CA GLY A 387 -11.40 13.12 -1.55
C GLY A 387 -10.21 13.18 -2.52
N PHE A 388 -9.41 12.11 -2.51
CA PHE A 388 -8.18 12.02 -3.29
C PHE A 388 -7.99 10.64 -3.87
N ILE A 389 -7.34 10.59 -5.03
CA ILE A 389 -6.78 9.38 -5.61
C ILE A 389 -5.28 9.55 -5.73
N LEU A 390 -4.54 8.60 -5.18
CA LEU A 390 -3.09 8.59 -5.14
C LEU A 390 -2.53 7.59 -6.15
N GLY A 391 -1.50 8.00 -6.89
CA GLY A 391 -0.89 7.18 -7.93
C GLY A 391 0.64 7.17 -7.91
N ASN A 392 1.24 6.54 -8.94
CA ASN A 392 2.67 6.65 -9.21
C ASN A 392 3.00 7.98 -9.91
N ASP A 393 4.30 8.28 -10.00
CA ASP A 393 4.84 9.49 -10.65
C ASP A 393 4.25 10.80 -10.13
N GLY A 394 3.94 10.84 -8.81
CA GLY A 394 3.37 12.02 -8.17
C GLY A 394 1.93 12.33 -8.60
N ILE A 395 1.22 11.38 -9.21
CA ILE A 395 -0.16 11.60 -9.63
C ILE A 395 -1.05 11.73 -8.39
N LEU A 396 -1.64 12.91 -8.23
CA LEU A 396 -2.68 13.19 -7.24
C LEU A 396 -3.91 13.72 -7.97
N LEU A 397 -5.05 13.02 -7.80
CA LEU A 397 -6.33 13.53 -8.26
C LEU A 397 -7.15 13.94 -7.03
N ARG A 398 -7.74 15.14 -7.09
CA ARG A 398 -8.60 15.69 -6.05
C ARG A 398 -10.05 15.63 -6.50
N TYR A 399 -10.95 15.28 -5.59
CA TYR A 399 -12.38 15.25 -5.84
C TYR A 399 -12.95 16.67 -5.95
N ARG A 400 -13.68 16.94 -7.02
CA ARG A 400 -14.32 18.26 -7.32
C ARG A 400 -15.76 18.34 -6.84
N GLY A 401 -16.31 17.23 -6.36
CA GLY A 401 -17.76 17.10 -6.19
C GLY A 401 -18.44 16.63 -7.47
N SER A 402 -19.72 16.30 -7.38
CA SER A 402 -20.55 16.13 -8.59
C SER A 402 -20.98 17.52 -9.06
N ALA A 403 -20.71 17.85 -10.32
CA ALA A 403 -21.29 19.02 -10.96
C ALA A 403 -22.81 18.93 -10.99
#